data_dbc069ec526b5ae8caaa94ba706b4387
#
_entry.id   dbc069ec526b5ae8caaa94ba706b4387
#
_cell.length_a   1.000
_cell.length_b   1.000
_cell.length_c   1.000
_cell.angle_alpha   90.00
_cell.angle_beta   90.00
_cell.angle_gamma   90.00
#
_symmetry.space_group_name_H-M   'P 1'
#
loop_
_entity.id
_entity.type
_entity.pdbx_description
1 polymer ?
#
loop_
_entity_poly.entity_id
_entity_poly.type
_entity_poly.pdbx_seq_one_letter_code
_entity_poly.pdbx_strand_id
1 'polypeptide(L)'
;MSTPNVPLIDLQEASKDKDQLRLLDSACRDHGFFLLKNHGMQNEINNMWSMSEWFFAQQREDKLKLLRSEEIPLGFYDRELTKQKRDLKEVFDFMETRSEKDINQWPDEPLFRETMESFFKKSSEVAKETLDLILLCLGISKNDLIFGDSRTSNARLNFYPTKFF
;
A
#
# COMPACT_ATOMS: atom_id res chain seq x y z
N MET A 1 -13.49 15.89 -25.51
CA MET A 1 -12.60 14.76 -25.20
C MET A 1 -13.22 14.01 -24.04
N SER A 2 -13.62 12.76 -24.24
CA SER A 2 -14.14 11.93 -23.14
C SER A 2 -13.00 11.67 -22.16
N THR A 3 -13.22 11.89 -20.88
CA THR A 3 -12.31 11.48 -19.80
C THR A 3 -12.01 9.99 -19.99
N PRO A 4 -10.74 9.57 -20.03
CA PRO A 4 -10.44 8.15 -20.14
C PRO A 4 -11.05 7.43 -18.95
N ASN A 5 -11.95 6.49 -19.24
CA ASN A 5 -12.62 5.73 -18.20
C ASN A 5 -11.63 4.69 -17.68
N VAL A 6 -11.16 4.85 -16.45
CA VAL A 6 -10.24 3.91 -15.80
C VAL A 6 -10.95 2.55 -15.68
N PRO A 7 -10.35 1.45 -16.18
CA PRO A 7 -10.96 0.14 -16.08
C PRO A 7 -11.21 -0.26 -14.62
N LEU A 8 -12.39 -0.82 -14.35
CA LEU A 8 -12.81 -1.30 -13.02
C LEU A 8 -13.00 -2.81 -13.07
N ILE A 9 -12.12 -3.54 -12.40
CA ILE A 9 -12.11 -4.99 -12.37
C ILE A 9 -12.83 -5.49 -11.13
N ASP A 10 -13.73 -6.44 -11.30
CA ASP A 10 -14.39 -7.15 -10.21
C ASP A 10 -13.51 -8.34 -9.79
N LEU A 11 -12.86 -8.24 -8.63
CA LEU A 11 -11.89 -9.24 -8.20
C LEU A 11 -12.53 -10.61 -7.92
N GLN A 12 -13.73 -10.62 -7.36
CA GLN A 12 -14.43 -11.89 -7.06
C GLN A 12 -14.90 -12.63 -8.32
N GLU A 13 -15.24 -11.89 -9.36
CA GLU A 13 -15.73 -12.47 -10.61
C GLU A 13 -14.59 -12.74 -11.63
N ALA A 14 -13.45 -12.08 -11.48
CA ALA A 14 -12.39 -12.10 -12.48
C ALA A 14 -11.85 -13.51 -12.78
N SER A 15 -11.84 -14.43 -11.81
CA SER A 15 -11.42 -15.83 -12.03
C SER A 15 -12.46 -16.70 -12.73
N LYS A 16 -13.72 -16.29 -12.78
CA LYS A 16 -14.87 -17.06 -13.28
C LYS A 16 -15.42 -16.53 -14.58
N ASP A 17 -15.26 -15.23 -14.83
CA ASP A 17 -15.82 -14.51 -15.95
C ASP A 17 -14.72 -14.15 -16.96
N LYS A 18 -14.82 -14.72 -18.16
CA LYS A 18 -13.87 -14.47 -19.26
C LYS A 18 -13.84 -13.01 -19.71
N ASP A 19 -14.94 -12.27 -19.56
CA ASP A 19 -14.99 -10.86 -19.95
C ASP A 19 -14.28 -9.98 -18.93
N GLN A 20 -14.34 -10.33 -17.64
CA GLN A 20 -13.52 -9.69 -16.60
C GLN A 20 -12.03 -9.95 -16.82
N LEU A 21 -11.63 -11.17 -17.18
CA LEU A 21 -10.23 -11.48 -17.53
C LEU A 21 -9.76 -10.71 -18.76
N ARG A 22 -10.57 -10.60 -19.80
CA ARG A 22 -10.24 -9.79 -20.98
C ARG A 22 -10.11 -8.32 -20.65
N LEU A 23 -11.00 -7.81 -19.78
CA LEU A 23 -10.92 -6.43 -19.30
C LEU A 23 -9.64 -6.18 -18.51
N LEU A 24 -9.24 -7.10 -17.63
CA LEU A 24 -7.97 -7.03 -16.89
C LEU A 24 -6.76 -7.04 -17.84
N ASP A 25 -6.74 -7.94 -18.81
CA ASP A 25 -5.67 -8.05 -19.81
C ASP A 25 -5.53 -6.75 -20.62
N SER A 26 -6.64 -6.20 -21.14
CA SER A 26 -6.60 -4.92 -21.86
C SER A 26 -6.22 -3.75 -20.94
N ALA A 27 -6.69 -3.74 -19.68
CA ALA A 27 -6.32 -2.72 -18.71
C ALA A 27 -4.81 -2.69 -18.48
N CYS A 28 -4.18 -3.86 -18.32
CA CYS A 28 -2.73 -3.96 -18.15
C CYS A 28 -1.96 -3.47 -19.39
N ARG A 29 -2.42 -3.81 -20.59
CA ARG A 29 -1.72 -3.44 -21.85
C ARG A 29 -1.93 -2.00 -22.28
N ASP A 30 -3.15 -1.51 -22.15
CA ASP A 30 -3.56 -0.23 -22.76
C ASP A 30 -3.47 0.96 -21.77
N HIS A 31 -3.68 0.69 -20.48
CA HIS A 31 -3.66 1.72 -19.43
C HIS A 31 -2.47 1.61 -18.48
N GLY A 32 -1.98 0.40 -18.21
CA GLY A 32 -0.93 0.13 -17.22
C GLY A 32 -1.40 0.20 -15.76
N PHE A 33 -2.70 0.46 -15.52
CA PHE A 33 -3.34 0.52 -14.21
C PHE A 33 -4.85 0.30 -14.31
N PHE A 34 -5.48 -0.05 -13.19
CA PHE A 34 -6.92 -0.29 -13.08
C PHE A 34 -7.38 -0.10 -11.63
N LEU A 35 -8.68 -0.05 -11.44
CA LEU A 35 -9.32 -0.07 -10.12
C LEU A 35 -9.85 -1.48 -9.84
N LEU A 36 -9.85 -1.86 -8.56
CA LEU A 36 -10.45 -3.11 -8.08
C LEU A 36 -11.72 -2.81 -7.28
N LYS A 37 -12.77 -3.58 -7.50
CA LYS A 37 -13.95 -3.66 -6.64
C LYS A 37 -14.11 -5.08 -6.11
N ASN A 38 -14.92 -5.25 -5.08
CA ASN A 38 -15.19 -6.53 -4.42
C ASN A 38 -13.92 -7.26 -3.93
N HIS A 39 -12.89 -6.47 -3.54
CA HIS A 39 -11.61 -6.96 -3.04
C HIS A 39 -11.67 -7.42 -1.55
N GLY A 40 -12.80 -7.25 -0.86
CA GLY A 40 -13.03 -7.75 0.49
C GLY A 40 -12.21 -7.11 1.61
N MET A 41 -11.60 -5.92 1.39
CA MET A 41 -10.76 -5.24 2.39
C MET A 41 -11.26 -3.83 2.77
N GLN A 42 -12.55 -3.56 2.63
CA GLN A 42 -13.09 -2.22 2.89
C GLN A 42 -12.96 -1.81 4.36
N ASN A 43 -13.11 -2.76 5.28
CA ASN A 43 -12.96 -2.49 6.72
C ASN A 43 -11.51 -2.13 7.06
N GLU A 44 -10.55 -2.88 6.54
CA GLU A 44 -9.12 -2.61 6.74
C GLU A 44 -8.74 -1.25 6.16
N ILE A 45 -9.27 -0.87 5.00
CA ILE A 45 -9.07 0.45 4.40
C ILE A 45 -9.64 1.55 5.31
N ASN A 46 -10.87 1.41 5.78
CA ASN A 46 -11.50 2.42 6.64
C ASN A 46 -10.73 2.59 7.96
N ASN A 47 -10.35 1.48 8.59
CA ASN A 47 -9.58 1.50 9.83
C ASN A 47 -8.18 2.12 9.61
N MET A 48 -7.50 1.76 8.52
CA MET A 48 -6.20 2.34 8.15
C MET A 48 -6.30 3.86 7.98
N TRP A 49 -7.35 4.36 7.31
CA TRP A 49 -7.57 5.80 7.17
C TRP A 49 -7.79 6.48 8.51
N SER A 50 -8.66 5.92 9.36
CA SER A 50 -8.93 6.49 10.70
C SER A 50 -7.67 6.55 11.56
N MET A 51 -6.85 5.51 11.55
CA MET A 51 -5.60 5.48 12.31
C MET A 51 -4.51 6.36 11.69
N SER A 52 -4.51 6.54 10.37
CA SER A 52 -3.62 7.50 9.70
C SER A 52 -3.95 8.94 10.09
N GLU A 53 -5.23 9.31 10.10
CA GLU A 53 -5.69 10.63 10.56
C GLU A 53 -5.29 10.86 12.02
N TRP A 54 -5.52 9.86 12.88
CA TRP A 54 -5.08 9.92 14.28
C TRP A 54 -3.57 10.17 14.40
N PHE A 55 -2.74 9.44 13.67
CA PHE A 55 -1.29 9.54 13.74
C PHE A 55 -0.79 10.93 13.29
N PHE A 56 -1.23 11.40 12.14
CA PHE A 56 -0.76 12.68 11.61
C PHE A 56 -1.31 13.89 12.40
N ALA A 57 -2.40 13.72 13.15
CA ALA A 57 -2.91 14.72 14.08
C ALA A 57 -2.11 14.81 15.39
N GLN A 58 -1.19 13.86 15.69
CA GLN A 58 -0.36 13.92 16.88
C GLN A 58 0.58 15.14 16.87
N GLN A 59 1.03 15.55 18.07
CA GLN A 59 2.02 16.61 18.17
C GLN A 59 3.30 16.21 17.46
N ARG A 60 3.96 17.18 16.84
CA ARG A 60 5.18 16.91 16.05
C ARG A 60 6.26 16.23 16.87
N GLU A 61 6.39 16.61 18.15
CA GLU A 61 7.35 16.04 19.10
C GLU A 61 7.15 14.54 19.31
N ASP A 62 5.91 14.06 19.34
CA ASP A 62 5.61 12.64 19.46
C ASP A 62 5.92 11.88 18.16
N LYS A 63 5.60 12.44 17.02
CA LYS A 63 5.97 11.87 15.72
C LYS A 63 7.49 11.80 15.52
N LEU A 64 8.24 12.78 16.01
CA LEU A 64 9.70 12.80 15.91
C LEU A 64 10.40 11.71 16.73
N LYS A 65 9.75 11.11 17.73
CA LYS A 65 10.27 9.94 18.45
C LYS A 65 10.42 8.71 17.52
N LEU A 66 9.70 8.71 16.42
CA LEU A 66 9.66 7.64 15.41
C LEU A 66 10.41 8.04 14.13
N LEU A 67 11.27 9.07 14.22
CA LEU A 67 11.98 9.58 13.05
C LEU A 67 12.91 8.50 12.47
N ARG A 68 12.78 8.21 11.18
CA ARG A 68 13.65 7.27 10.49
C ARG A 68 15.11 7.76 10.49
N SER A 69 16.04 6.81 10.54
CA SER A 69 17.49 7.02 10.46
C SER A 69 18.11 6.14 9.37
N GLU A 70 19.43 6.21 9.22
CA GLU A 70 20.16 5.29 8.33
C GLU A 70 20.11 3.84 8.84
N GLU A 71 20.13 3.65 10.19
CA GLU A 71 20.05 2.32 10.81
C GLU A 71 18.61 1.79 10.81
N ILE A 72 17.61 2.67 10.92
CA ILE A 72 16.18 2.33 10.95
C ILE A 72 15.46 3.13 9.87
N PRO A 73 15.37 2.58 8.65
CA PRO A 73 14.87 3.34 7.48
C PRO A 73 13.34 3.47 7.42
N LEU A 74 12.61 2.91 8.40
CA LEU A 74 11.16 2.96 8.52
C LEU A 74 10.73 3.92 9.62
N GLY A 75 9.45 4.30 9.63
CA GLY A 75 8.88 5.22 10.59
C GLY A 75 8.53 6.58 9.98
N PHE A 76 8.52 7.61 10.81
CA PHE A 76 8.12 8.96 10.43
C PHE A 76 9.22 9.74 9.70
N TYR A 77 8.83 10.57 8.74
CA TYR A 77 9.74 11.53 8.12
C TYR A 77 8.99 12.74 7.54
N ASP A 78 9.53 13.95 7.77
CA ASP A 78 8.95 15.23 7.35
C ASP A 78 9.92 16.13 6.57
N ARG A 79 11.03 15.56 6.07
CA ARG A 79 12.12 16.32 5.43
C ARG A 79 12.46 15.81 4.03
N GLU A 80 11.50 15.22 3.34
CA GLU A 80 11.73 14.80 1.96
C GLU A 80 12.01 16.00 1.06
N LEU A 81 12.85 15.78 0.06
CA LEU A 81 13.18 16.77 -0.93
C LEU A 81 12.58 16.37 -2.28
N THR A 82 11.85 17.29 -2.89
CA THR A 82 11.43 17.19 -4.29
C THR A 82 12.13 18.26 -5.09
N LYS A 83 12.94 17.87 -6.10
CA LYS A 83 13.76 18.78 -6.92
C LYS A 83 14.62 19.73 -6.05
N GLN A 84 15.27 19.20 -5.01
CA GLN A 84 16.11 19.91 -4.03
C GLN A 84 15.37 20.96 -3.17
N LYS A 85 14.05 20.97 -3.21
CA LYS A 85 13.22 21.78 -2.30
C LYS A 85 12.52 20.88 -1.31
N ARG A 86 12.37 21.37 -0.06
CA ARG A 86 11.62 20.64 0.96
C ARG A 86 10.21 20.38 0.46
N ASP A 87 9.84 19.12 0.42
CA ASP A 87 8.45 18.70 0.26
C ASP A 87 7.72 18.89 1.58
N LEU A 88 6.51 19.43 1.49
CA LEU A 88 5.74 19.80 2.69
C LEU A 88 4.85 18.65 3.19
N LYS A 89 5.08 17.44 2.69
CA LYS A 89 4.39 16.24 3.17
C LYS A 89 5.07 15.64 4.40
N GLU A 90 4.27 14.95 5.17
CA GLU A 90 4.72 14.03 6.21
C GLU A 90 4.48 12.59 5.71
N VAL A 91 5.37 11.68 6.07
CA VAL A 91 5.23 10.28 5.69
C VAL A 91 5.44 9.37 6.90
N PHE A 92 4.82 8.19 6.86
CA PHE A 92 5.09 7.10 7.78
C PHE A 92 5.25 5.81 6.99
N ASP A 93 6.43 5.20 7.11
CA ASP A 93 6.80 3.97 6.39
C ASP A 93 6.81 2.78 7.33
N PHE A 94 6.22 1.66 6.90
CA PHE A 94 6.26 0.40 7.63
C PHE A 94 6.25 -0.80 6.68
N MET A 95 6.61 -1.97 7.19
CA MET A 95 6.59 -3.23 6.46
C MET A 95 6.07 -4.37 7.33
N GLU A 96 5.89 -5.55 6.75
CA GLU A 96 5.49 -6.74 7.48
C GLU A 96 6.51 -7.10 8.57
N THR A 97 6.04 -7.23 9.81
CA THR A 97 6.85 -7.78 10.91
C THR A 97 7.11 -9.26 10.68
N ARG A 98 8.36 -9.68 10.57
CA ARG A 98 8.73 -11.08 10.19
C ARG A 98 9.55 -11.83 11.21
N SER A 99 10.15 -11.14 12.16
CA SER A 99 11.08 -11.73 13.11
C SER A 99 11.26 -10.84 14.34
N GLU A 100 12.02 -11.33 15.33
CA GLU A 100 12.46 -10.54 16.49
C GLU A 100 13.29 -9.29 16.10
N LYS A 101 13.78 -9.23 14.86
CA LYS A 101 14.46 -8.05 14.28
C LYS A 101 13.46 -7.17 13.51
N ASP A 102 12.32 -6.90 14.11
CA ASP A 102 11.39 -5.92 13.56
C ASP A 102 12.05 -4.53 13.54
N ILE A 103 12.24 -3.99 12.36
CA ILE A 103 12.80 -2.64 12.15
C ILE A 103 11.73 -1.56 12.07
N ASN A 104 10.45 -1.92 12.24
CA ASN A 104 9.39 -0.93 12.30
C ASN A 104 9.51 -0.11 13.58
N GLN A 105 9.14 1.15 13.47
CA GLN A 105 8.99 2.05 14.61
C GLN A 105 7.50 2.32 14.79
N TRP A 106 6.91 1.84 15.89
CA TRP A 106 5.49 2.01 16.14
C TRP A 106 5.25 3.10 17.22
N PRO A 107 4.19 3.92 17.08
CA PRO A 107 3.76 4.78 18.17
C PRO A 107 3.28 3.93 19.36
N ASP A 108 3.27 4.55 20.54
CA ASP A 108 2.80 3.92 21.78
C ASP A 108 1.26 3.85 21.84
N GLU A 109 0.68 3.33 20.76
CA GLU A 109 -0.75 3.07 20.55
C GLU A 109 -0.91 1.69 19.89
N PRO A 110 -1.25 0.65 20.65
CA PRO A 110 -1.35 -0.71 20.11
C PRO A 110 -2.32 -0.84 18.94
N LEU A 111 -3.43 -0.12 18.98
CA LEU A 111 -4.45 -0.16 17.92
C LEU A 111 -3.91 0.34 16.59
N PHE A 112 -2.98 1.32 16.58
CA PHE A 112 -2.33 1.78 15.35
C PHE A 112 -1.55 0.64 14.69
N ARG A 113 -0.69 -0.03 15.46
CA ARG A 113 0.11 -1.16 14.97
C ARG A 113 -0.77 -2.29 14.45
N GLU A 114 -1.73 -2.75 15.23
CA GLU A 114 -2.64 -3.83 14.85
C GLU A 114 -3.39 -3.52 13.55
N THR A 115 -3.86 -2.27 13.41
CA THR A 115 -4.57 -1.82 12.21
C THR A 115 -3.66 -1.83 10.99
N MET A 116 -2.43 -1.31 11.10
CA MET A 116 -1.49 -1.23 9.98
C MET A 116 -1.00 -2.62 9.56
N GLU A 117 -0.73 -3.52 10.51
CA GLU A 117 -0.36 -4.91 10.23
C GLU A 117 -1.52 -5.67 9.55
N SER A 118 -2.77 -5.49 10.01
CA SER A 118 -3.96 -6.08 9.39
C SER A 118 -4.15 -5.57 7.95
N PHE A 119 -4.06 -4.26 7.75
CA PHE A 119 -4.14 -3.65 6.43
C PHE A 119 -3.04 -4.17 5.49
N PHE A 120 -1.79 -4.24 5.95
CA PHE A 120 -0.67 -4.74 5.16
C PHE A 120 -0.88 -6.19 4.72
N LYS A 121 -1.27 -7.05 5.67
CA LYS A 121 -1.57 -8.47 5.41
C LYS A 121 -2.66 -8.61 4.36
N LYS A 122 -3.79 -7.92 4.53
CA LYS A 122 -4.93 -8.01 3.62
C LYS A 122 -4.59 -7.45 2.22
N SER A 123 -3.87 -6.33 2.16
CA SER A 123 -3.37 -5.77 0.90
C SER A 123 -2.46 -6.75 0.16
N SER A 124 -1.59 -7.46 0.89
CA SER A 124 -0.71 -8.47 0.31
C SER A 124 -1.48 -9.67 -0.25
N GLU A 125 -2.57 -10.08 0.40
CA GLU A 125 -3.47 -11.14 -0.10
C GLU A 125 -4.13 -10.71 -1.41
N VAL A 126 -4.72 -9.51 -1.44
CA VAL A 126 -5.35 -8.93 -2.65
C VAL A 126 -4.35 -8.76 -3.78
N ALA A 127 -3.13 -8.31 -3.48
CA ALA A 127 -2.07 -8.16 -4.47
C ALA A 127 -1.65 -9.51 -5.08
N LYS A 128 -1.55 -10.57 -4.27
CA LYS A 128 -1.25 -11.93 -4.75
C LYS A 128 -2.37 -12.47 -5.63
N GLU A 129 -3.63 -12.33 -5.21
CA GLU A 129 -4.78 -12.75 -6.00
C GLU A 129 -4.82 -12.01 -7.35
N THR A 130 -4.57 -10.71 -7.34
CA THR A 130 -4.49 -9.90 -8.55
C THR A 130 -3.36 -10.35 -9.47
N LEU A 131 -2.17 -10.63 -8.92
CA LEU A 131 -1.04 -11.17 -9.68
C LEU A 131 -1.38 -12.51 -10.32
N ASP A 132 -2.06 -13.40 -9.60
CA ASP A 132 -2.49 -14.69 -10.11
C ASP A 132 -3.41 -14.55 -11.34
N LEU A 133 -4.32 -13.58 -11.33
CA LEU A 133 -5.18 -13.27 -12.47
C LEU A 133 -4.39 -12.70 -13.66
N ILE A 134 -3.41 -11.83 -13.40
CA ILE A 134 -2.52 -11.31 -14.44
C ILE A 134 -1.71 -12.45 -15.09
N LEU A 135 -1.18 -13.38 -14.30
CA LEU A 135 -0.47 -14.55 -14.81
C LEU A 135 -1.37 -15.43 -15.66
N LEU A 136 -2.62 -15.61 -15.25
CA LEU A 136 -3.61 -16.34 -16.05
C LEU A 136 -3.85 -15.66 -17.40
N CYS A 137 -3.95 -14.34 -17.45
CA CYS A 137 -4.06 -13.57 -18.70
C CYS A 137 -2.84 -13.77 -19.61
N LEU A 138 -1.65 -13.89 -19.02
CA LEU A 138 -0.39 -14.09 -19.74
C LEU A 138 -0.15 -15.56 -20.15
N GLY A 139 -0.98 -16.51 -19.68
CA GLY A 139 -0.76 -17.94 -19.87
C GLY A 139 0.48 -18.49 -19.15
N ILE A 140 0.92 -17.82 -18.09
CA ILE A 140 2.10 -18.17 -17.29
C ILE A 140 1.66 -18.96 -16.05
N SER A 141 2.31 -20.10 -15.79
CA SER A 141 2.10 -20.85 -14.56
C SER A 141 2.74 -20.13 -13.35
N LYS A 142 2.07 -20.13 -12.21
CA LYS A 142 2.66 -19.65 -10.95
C LYS A 142 3.98 -20.34 -10.59
N ASN A 143 4.12 -21.61 -10.98
CA ASN A 143 5.31 -22.40 -10.72
C ASN A 143 6.53 -21.97 -11.56
N ASP A 144 6.29 -21.20 -12.63
CA ASP A 144 7.35 -20.68 -13.49
C ASP A 144 7.95 -19.36 -12.96
N LEU A 145 7.34 -18.79 -11.91
CA LEU A 145 7.85 -17.59 -11.26
C LEU A 145 8.75 -17.94 -10.06
N ILE A 146 9.99 -17.57 -10.17
CA ILE A 146 10.93 -17.62 -9.05
C ILE A 146 10.88 -16.28 -8.33
N PHE A 147 10.13 -16.21 -7.24
CA PHE A 147 10.23 -15.09 -6.31
C PHE A 147 11.46 -15.33 -5.42
N GLY A 148 12.37 -14.36 -5.36
CA GLY A 148 13.47 -14.41 -4.40
C GLY A 148 12.96 -14.42 -2.95
N ASP A 149 13.79 -14.88 -2.02
CA ASP A 149 13.44 -14.96 -0.59
C ASP A 149 13.31 -13.59 0.09
N SER A 150 13.89 -12.55 -0.52
CA SER A 150 13.79 -11.18 -0.01
C SER A 150 12.49 -10.52 -0.46
N ARG A 151 11.55 -10.41 0.44
CA ARG A 151 10.36 -9.58 0.22
C ARG A 151 10.71 -8.15 0.61
N THR A 152 10.52 -7.22 -0.31
CA THR A 152 10.84 -5.80 -0.14
C THR A 152 9.58 -4.92 -0.11
N SER A 153 8.41 -5.55 0.05
CA SER A 153 7.14 -4.80 0.12
C SER A 153 7.11 -3.95 1.39
N ASN A 154 6.79 -2.70 1.22
CA ASN A 154 6.54 -1.74 2.30
C ASN A 154 5.26 -0.97 2.00
N ALA A 155 4.66 -0.42 3.05
CA ALA A 155 3.56 0.53 2.96
C ALA A 155 4.03 1.92 3.38
N ARG A 156 3.51 2.93 2.71
CA ARG A 156 3.77 4.34 3.02
C ARG A 156 2.46 5.09 3.15
N LEU A 157 2.25 5.69 4.31
CA LEU A 157 1.22 6.68 4.51
C LEU A 157 1.78 8.05 4.13
N ASN A 158 1.04 8.82 3.33
CA ASN A 158 1.42 10.18 2.95
C ASN A 158 0.36 11.15 3.45
N PHE A 159 0.79 12.19 4.15
CA PHE A 159 -0.06 13.27 4.61
C PHE A 159 0.41 14.60 4.03
N TYR A 160 -0.52 15.34 3.44
CA TYR A 160 -0.27 16.66 2.86
C TYR A 160 -1.04 17.70 3.69
N PRO A 161 -0.39 18.41 4.63
CA PRO A 161 -1.06 19.41 5.45
C PRO A 161 -1.59 20.56 4.60
N THR A 162 -2.83 20.99 4.88
CA THR A 162 -3.51 22.06 4.14
C THR A 162 -3.08 23.47 4.56
N LYS A 163 -2.39 23.59 5.69
CA LYS A 163 -1.84 24.84 6.19
C LYS A 163 -0.39 24.64 6.63
N PHE A 164 0.48 25.49 6.15
CA PHE A 164 1.87 25.57 6.58
C PHE A 164 1.94 26.68 7.63
N PHE A 165 2.45 26.33 8.78
CA PHE A 165 2.78 27.28 9.84
C PHE A 165 4.27 27.54 9.84
#